data_11e7cbea20e86d9ae3513212ad76ca22
#
_entry.id   11e7cbea20e86d9ae3513212ad76ca22
#
_cell.length_a   1.000
_cell.length_b   1.000
_cell.length_c   1.000
_cell.angle_alpha   90.00
_cell.angle_beta   90.00
_cell.angle_gamma   90.00
#
_symmetry.space_group_name_H-M   'P 1'
#
loop_
_entity.id
_entity.type
_entity.pdbx_description
1 polymer ?
#
loop_
_entity_poly.entity_id
_entity_poly.type
_entity_poly.pdbx_seq_one_letter_code
_entity_poly.pdbx_strand_id
1 'polypeptide(L)'
;GGTILTNGNFKTHVFTGPGTFCVTSAGTPAGSTTVDYVVIAGGGSGGVGCAGGGGGAGGFRLANSVGCIPAPTMSPLVAPNSPSPAGLPVSVQGYPITVGGGGAGKPNSPLSPGIKGSDSIFSTITSTGGGFGGGQGVPSPTAPPSCRTGGTGGSGGGGAHSTAAGGAGNTPPVSPAQGQNGGNSVPGSVGGDDAAG
;
A
#
# COMPACT_ATOMS: atom_id res chain seq x y z
N GLY A 1 -14.77 -4.31 -17.98
CA GLY A 1 -14.40 -5.21 -16.91
C GLY A 1 -14.63 -4.60 -15.55
N GLY A 2 -14.59 -5.45 -14.52
CA GLY A 2 -14.91 -5.06 -13.15
C GLY A 2 -16.39 -4.77 -12.94
N THR A 3 -16.76 -4.32 -11.73
CA THR A 3 -18.11 -3.80 -11.44
C THR A 3 -18.20 -2.38 -11.97
N ILE A 4 -19.24 -2.10 -12.76
CA ILE A 4 -19.43 -0.77 -13.38
C ILE A 4 -20.52 -0.02 -12.62
N LEU A 5 -20.16 1.17 -12.14
CA LEU A 5 -21.08 2.11 -11.50
C LEU A 5 -21.20 3.36 -12.40
N THR A 6 -22.42 3.84 -12.58
CA THR A 6 -22.70 5.06 -13.35
C THR A 6 -23.34 6.10 -12.45
N ASN A 7 -22.78 7.29 -12.46
CA ASN A 7 -23.31 8.44 -11.72
C ASN A 7 -23.24 9.69 -12.61
N GLY A 8 -24.37 10.14 -13.10
CA GLY A 8 -24.42 11.22 -14.08
C GLY A 8 -23.61 10.88 -15.34
N ASN A 9 -22.68 11.74 -15.69
CA ASN A 9 -21.77 11.57 -16.83
C ASN A 9 -20.51 10.74 -16.52
N PHE A 10 -20.38 10.24 -15.30
CA PHE A 10 -19.21 9.49 -14.85
C PHE A 10 -19.49 7.98 -14.83
N LYS A 11 -18.51 7.22 -15.27
CA LYS A 11 -18.51 5.76 -15.19
C LYS A 11 -17.29 5.31 -14.40
N THR A 12 -17.53 4.56 -13.32
CA THR A 12 -16.48 4.02 -12.45
C THR A 12 -16.39 2.51 -12.63
N HIS A 13 -15.20 2.00 -12.87
CA HIS A 13 -14.89 0.58 -12.93
C HIS A 13 -14.18 0.16 -11.65
N VAL A 14 -14.77 -0.75 -10.88
CA VAL A 14 -14.20 -1.25 -9.62
C VAL A 14 -13.72 -2.68 -9.83
N PHE A 15 -12.44 -2.91 -9.52
CA PHE A 15 -11.79 -4.22 -9.58
C PHE A 15 -11.38 -4.66 -8.17
N THR A 16 -11.95 -5.75 -7.70
CA THR A 16 -11.60 -6.41 -6.43
C THR A 16 -10.80 -7.69 -6.64
N GLY A 17 -10.46 -8.00 -7.88
CA GLY A 17 -9.64 -9.12 -8.33
C GLY A 17 -9.06 -8.83 -9.72
N PRO A 18 -8.17 -9.69 -10.23
CA PRO A 18 -7.58 -9.53 -11.55
C PRO A 18 -8.64 -9.43 -12.65
N GLY A 19 -8.36 -8.61 -13.66
CA GLY A 19 -9.30 -8.40 -14.76
C GLY A 19 -8.70 -7.55 -15.88
N THR A 20 -9.58 -7.06 -16.76
CA THR A 20 -9.17 -6.17 -17.85
C THR A 20 -10.09 -4.96 -17.89
N PHE A 21 -9.50 -3.78 -17.84
CA PHE A 21 -10.20 -2.52 -18.14
C PHE A 21 -10.21 -2.32 -19.65
N CYS A 22 -11.38 -2.50 -20.29
CA CYS A 22 -11.51 -2.37 -21.74
C CYS A 22 -11.98 -0.96 -22.11
N VAL A 23 -11.17 -0.24 -22.87
CA VAL A 23 -11.52 1.02 -23.49
C VAL A 23 -12.01 0.74 -24.91
N THR A 24 -13.30 0.93 -25.15
CA THR A 24 -13.95 0.67 -26.44
C THR A 24 -14.07 1.92 -27.29
N SER A 25 -13.98 3.09 -26.68
CA SER A 25 -13.94 4.39 -27.34
C SER A 25 -13.09 5.34 -26.53
N ALA A 26 -12.12 5.95 -27.14
CA ALA A 26 -11.37 7.05 -26.54
C ALA A 26 -12.19 8.34 -26.62
N GLY A 27 -11.93 9.28 -25.71
CA GLY A 27 -12.53 10.59 -25.76
C GLY A 27 -12.21 11.32 -27.05
N THR A 28 -13.01 12.33 -27.37
CA THR A 28 -12.73 13.24 -28.50
C THR A 28 -11.68 14.28 -28.09
N PRO A 29 -11.06 15.00 -29.04
CA PRO A 29 -10.15 16.11 -28.72
C PRO A 29 -10.76 17.20 -27.82
N ALA A 30 -12.10 17.32 -27.81
CA ALA A 30 -12.83 18.23 -26.93
C ALA A 30 -13.15 17.62 -25.57
N GLY A 31 -12.91 16.32 -25.38
CA GLY A 31 -13.08 15.60 -24.12
C GLY A 31 -11.75 15.07 -23.59
N SER A 32 -11.77 14.41 -22.44
CA SER A 32 -10.57 13.81 -21.87
C SER A 32 -10.29 12.44 -22.48
N THR A 33 -9.04 12.20 -22.88
CA THR A 33 -8.50 10.88 -23.21
C THR A 33 -7.78 10.25 -22.02
N THR A 34 -7.99 10.76 -20.81
CA THR A 34 -7.39 10.27 -19.58
C THR A 34 -8.45 9.66 -18.68
N VAL A 35 -8.03 8.73 -17.85
CA VAL A 35 -8.84 8.17 -16.74
C VAL A 35 -8.22 8.52 -15.41
N ASP A 36 -9.06 8.91 -14.48
CA ASP A 36 -8.67 9.02 -13.08
C ASP A 36 -8.63 7.63 -12.46
N TYR A 37 -7.76 7.44 -11.49
CA TYR A 37 -7.60 6.13 -10.87
C TYR A 37 -7.28 6.21 -9.39
N VAL A 38 -7.67 5.16 -8.69
CA VAL A 38 -7.18 4.80 -7.36
C VAL A 38 -6.67 3.37 -7.44
N VAL A 39 -5.40 3.17 -7.13
CA VAL A 39 -4.78 1.84 -7.08
C VAL A 39 -4.25 1.60 -5.68
N ILE A 40 -4.82 0.60 -5.00
CA ILE A 40 -4.47 0.23 -3.63
C ILE A 40 -3.90 -1.19 -3.67
N ALA A 41 -2.72 -1.38 -3.08
CA ALA A 41 -2.10 -2.69 -2.97
C ALA A 41 -2.54 -3.44 -1.70
N GLY A 42 -2.23 -4.73 -1.61
CA GLY A 42 -2.45 -5.52 -0.42
C GLY A 42 -1.60 -5.06 0.75
N GLY A 43 -2.17 -4.99 1.96
CA GLY A 43 -1.43 -4.70 3.19
C GLY A 43 -0.56 -5.88 3.61
N GLY A 44 0.50 -5.64 4.38
CA GLY A 44 1.29 -6.69 5.01
C GLY A 44 0.58 -7.27 6.23
N SER A 45 0.94 -8.49 6.64
CA SER A 45 0.49 -9.04 7.91
C SER A 45 1.40 -8.63 9.06
N GLY A 46 0.83 -8.59 10.26
CA GLY A 46 1.58 -8.37 11.48
C GLY A 46 2.57 -9.51 11.74
N GLY A 47 3.59 -9.22 12.53
CA GLY A 47 4.53 -10.20 13.03
C GLY A 47 3.93 -11.05 14.16
N VAL A 48 4.54 -12.20 14.40
CA VAL A 48 4.11 -13.16 15.42
C VAL A 48 4.84 -12.92 16.74
N GLY A 49 4.14 -13.04 17.84
CA GLY A 49 4.66 -12.93 19.21
C GLY A 49 3.91 -11.87 20.02
N CYS A 50 4.16 -11.83 21.33
CA CYS A 50 3.44 -10.93 22.26
C CYS A 50 3.70 -9.45 22.00
N ALA A 51 4.81 -9.09 21.32
CA ALA A 51 5.14 -7.74 20.89
C ALA A 51 5.55 -7.75 19.41
N GLY A 52 4.75 -8.39 18.57
CA GLY A 52 4.93 -8.35 17.12
C GLY A 52 4.54 -6.97 16.57
N GLY A 53 5.30 -6.48 15.59
CA GLY A 53 5.00 -5.25 14.89
C GLY A 53 3.77 -5.38 13.99
N GLY A 54 3.04 -4.29 13.78
CA GLY A 54 1.92 -4.21 12.84
C GLY A 54 2.39 -4.31 11.40
N GLY A 55 1.58 -4.89 10.51
CA GLY A 55 1.83 -4.86 9.09
C GLY A 55 1.55 -3.46 8.50
N GLY A 56 2.34 -3.05 7.54
CA GLY A 56 2.16 -1.80 6.80
C GLY A 56 1.00 -1.88 5.80
N ALA A 57 0.34 -0.75 5.57
CA ALA A 57 -0.67 -0.66 4.53
C ALA A 57 -0.06 -0.85 3.14
N GLY A 58 -0.83 -1.38 2.20
CA GLY A 58 -0.47 -1.35 0.81
C GLY A 58 -0.32 0.09 0.32
N GLY A 59 0.52 0.26 -0.69
CA GLY A 59 0.72 1.54 -1.35
C GLY A 59 -0.60 2.08 -1.87
N PHE A 60 -0.72 3.40 -1.88
CA PHE A 60 -1.88 4.11 -2.36
C PHE A 60 -1.46 5.05 -3.49
N ARG A 61 -1.99 4.80 -4.71
CA ARG A 61 -1.72 5.63 -5.88
C ARG A 61 -3.04 6.25 -6.35
N LEU A 62 -3.04 7.57 -6.49
CA LEU A 62 -4.21 8.34 -6.89
C LEU A 62 -3.83 9.31 -8.00
N ALA A 63 -4.66 9.41 -9.03
CA ALA A 63 -4.64 10.54 -9.95
C ALA A 63 -6.04 11.09 -10.14
N ASN A 64 -6.12 12.41 -10.25
CA ASN A 64 -7.34 13.14 -10.49
C ASN A 64 -7.07 14.27 -11.49
N SER A 65 -7.67 14.15 -12.67
CA SER A 65 -7.55 15.14 -13.75
C SER A 65 -8.45 16.36 -13.56
N VAL A 66 -9.46 16.27 -12.68
CA VAL A 66 -10.52 17.28 -12.59
C VAL A 66 -10.17 18.45 -11.66
N GLY A 67 -9.10 18.35 -10.89
CA GLY A 67 -8.61 19.46 -10.06
C GLY A 67 -9.60 20.01 -9.00
N CYS A 68 -10.78 19.41 -8.88
CA CYS A 68 -11.86 19.90 -8.03
C CYS A 68 -11.67 19.58 -6.54
N ILE A 69 -10.72 18.71 -6.20
CA ILE A 69 -10.43 18.35 -4.81
C ILE A 69 -9.07 18.94 -4.47
N PRO A 70 -8.98 19.88 -3.52
CA PRO A 70 -7.70 20.44 -3.08
C PRO A 70 -6.76 19.33 -2.60
N ALA A 71 -5.49 19.40 -2.98
CA ALA A 71 -4.46 18.44 -2.64
C ALA A 71 -4.46 17.98 -1.16
N PRO A 72 -4.68 18.85 -0.15
CA PRO A 72 -4.69 18.43 1.25
C PRO A 72 -5.90 17.58 1.65
N THR A 73 -6.99 17.57 0.86
CA THR A 73 -8.17 16.74 1.15
C THR A 73 -8.14 15.39 0.43
N MET A 74 -7.25 15.18 -0.52
CA MET A 74 -7.26 14.00 -1.37
C MET A 74 -6.42 12.84 -0.84
N SER A 75 -5.41 13.11 -0.07
CA SER A 75 -4.57 12.07 0.56
C SER A 75 -3.57 12.71 1.53
N PRO A 76 -3.35 12.15 2.71
CA PRO A 76 -2.24 12.56 3.57
C PRO A 76 -0.86 12.28 2.93
N LEU A 77 -0.84 11.58 1.80
CA LEU A 77 0.37 11.21 1.05
C LEU A 77 0.72 12.20 -0.05
N VAL A 78 -0.20 13.12 -0.39
CA VAL A 78 0.08 14.21 -1.32
C VAL A 78 0.54 15.41 -0.50
N ALA A 79 1.78 15.82 -0.68
CA ALA A 79 2.31 17.01 0.00
C ALA A 79 1.42 18.23 -0.32
N PRO A 80 1.17 19.12 0.66
CA PRO A 80 0.50 20.38 0.39
C PRO A 80 1.23 21.11 -0.75
N ASN A 81 0.49 21.56 -1.75
CA ASN A 81 1.01 22.20 -2.96
C ASN A 81 1.67 21.27 -4.00
N SER A 82 1.58 19.97 -3.86
CA SER A 82 1.96 19.06 -4.95
C SER A 82 0.82 18.98 -5.96
N PRO A 83 1.07 19.20 -7.26
CA PRO A 83 0.03 18.99 -8.26
C PRO A 83 -0.41 17.52 -8.21
N SER A 84 -1.73 17.30 -8.24
CA SER A 84 -2.24 15.94 -8.41
C SER A 84 -1.66 15.35 -9.70
N PRO A 85 -1.18 14.11 -9.70
CA PRO A 85 -0.75 13.47 -10.94
C PRO A 85 -1.89 13.53 -11.96
N ALA A 86 -1.56 13.88 -13.20
CA ALA A 86 -2.52 13.83 -14.29
C ALA A 86 -3.09 12.42 -14.44
N GLY A 87 -4.33 12.32 -14.87
CA GLY A 87 -4.95 11.03 -15.17
C GLY A 87 -4.11 10.19 -16.15
N LEU A 88 -4.31 8.89 -16.16
CA LEU A 88 -3.61 7.99 -17.08
C LEU A 88 -4.17 8.16 -18.50
N PRO A 89 -3.35 8.53 -19.51
CA PRO A 89 -3.79 8.54 -20.90
C PRO A 89 -4.18 7.14 -21.35
N VAL A 90 -5.32 7.03 -22.03
CA VAL A 90 -5.83 5.76 -22.53
C VAL A 90 -6.15 5.83 -24.02
N SER A 91 -5.98 4.71 -24.70
CA SER A 91 -6.39 4.46 -26.09
C SER A 91 -7.35 3.27 -26.16
N VAL A 92 -7.93 3.04 -27.32
CA VAL A 92 -8.85 1.89 -27.52
C VAL A 92 -8.08 0.58 -27.45
N GLN A 93 -8.07 -0.02 -26.27
CA GLN A 93 -7.45 -1.33 -25.99
C GLN A 93 -7.88 -1.88 -24.61
N GLY A 94 -7.46 -3.09 -24.32
CA GLY A 94 -7.57 -3.70 -23.00
C GLY A 94 -6.36 -3.38 -22.13
N TYR A 95 -6.59 -2.94 -20.92
CA TYR A 95 -5.54 -2.71 -19.90
C TYR A 95 -5.66 -3.78 -18.84
N PRO A 96 -4.64 -4.63 -18.66
CA PRO A 96 -4.67 -5.65 -17.62
C PRO A 96 -4.66 -5.01 -16.23
N ILE A 97 -5.46 -5.57 -15.34
CA ILE A 97 -5.54 -5.19 -13.94
C ILE A 97 -5.07 -6.36 -13.08
N THR A 98 -4.14 -6.09 -12.19
CA THR A 98 -3.77 -7.00 -11.11
C THR A 98 -4.20 -6.37 -9.79
N VAL A 99 -4.85 -7.15 -8.93
CA VAL A 99 -5.21 -6.73 -7.57
C VAL A 99 -4.43 -7.60 -6.60
N GLY A 100 -3.56 -6.96 -5.82
CA GLY A 100 -2.70 -7.62 -4.85
C GLY A 100 -3.46 -8.05 -3.61
N GLY A 101 -3.22 -9.27 -3.16
CA GLY A 101 -3.74 -9.78 -1.90
C GLY A 101 -2.94 -9.27 -0.69
N GLY A 102 -3.57 -9.24 0.48
CA GLY A 102 -2.88 -8.99 1.74
C GLY A 102 -1.91 -10.11 2.10
N GLY A 103 -0.89 -9.80 2.89
CA GLY A 103 0.00 -10.79 3.47
C GLY A 103 -0.77 -11.76 4.37
N ALA A 104 -0.58 -13.06 4.17
CA ALA A 104 -1.26 -14.06 4.98
C ALA A 104 -0.82 -13.97 6.44
N GLY A 105 -1.78 -14.07 7.36
CA GLY A 105 -1.46 -14.25 8.79
C GLY A 105 -0.68 -15.54 9.01
N LYS A 106 0.26 -15.53 9.94
CA LYS A 106 1.01 -16.73 10.32
C LYS A 106 0.45 -17.33 11.61
N PRO A 107 0.46 -18.68 11.76
CA PRO A 107 0.18 -19.31 13.03
C PRO A 107 1.23 -18.86 14.07
N ASN A 108 0.88 -18.95 15.34
CA ASN A 108 1.76 -18.52 16.43
C ASN A 108 3.00 -19.43 16.49
N SER A 109 3.98 -19.09 15.68
CA SER A 109 5.29 -19.74 15.63
C SER A 109 6.33 -18.77 16.16
N PRO A 110 7.20 -19.15 17.06
CA PRO A 110 8.22 -18.25 17.58
C PRO A 110 9.11 -17.76 16.44
N LEU A 111 9.53 -16.49 16.50
CA LEU A 111 10.52 -15.86 15.63
C LEU A 111 10.10 -15.58 14.18
N SER A 112 8.81 -15.44 13.91
CA SER A 112 8.38 -15.21 12.53
C SER A 112 7.93 -13.78 12.29
N PRO A 113 8.60 -13.02 11.39
CA PRO A 113 8.02 -11.81 10.87
C PRO A 113 6.74 -12.12 10.07
N GLY A 114 5.89 -11.14 9.86
CA GLY A 114 4.73 -11.24 9.02
C GLY A 114 5.09 -11.56 7.55
N ILE A 115 4.10 -11.44 6.68
CA ILE A 115 4.24 -11.62 5.23
C ILE A 115 3.88 -10.31 4.55
N LYS A 116 4.70 -9.91 3.58
CA LYS A 116 4.44 -8.72 2.76
C LYS A 116 3.16 -8.88 1.96
N GLY A 117 2.41 -7.80 1.74
CA GLY A 117 1.32 -7.76 0.78
C GLY A 117 1.81 -7.81 -0.66
N SER A 118 0.91 -8.09 -1.59
CA SER A 118 1.20 -8.14 -3.02
C SER A 118 0.86 -6.82 -3.69
N ASP A 119 1.52 -6.54 -4.81
CA ASP A 119 1.33 -5.32 -5.59
C ASP A 119 0.01 -5.34 -6.36
N SER A 120 -0.61 -4.16 -6.51
CA SER A 120 -1.70 -3.92 -7.45
C SER A 120 -1.19 -3.11 -8.63
N ILE A 121 -1.60 -3.48 -9.84
CA ILE A 121 -1.10 -2.89 -11.07
C ILE A 121 -2.25 -2.51 -11.99
N PHE A 122 -2.21 -1.28 -12.48
CA PHE A 122 -3.02 -0.78 -13.56
C PHE A 122 -2.12 -0.16 -14.63
N SER A 123 -1.96 -0.83 -15.76
CA SER A 123 -1.06 -0.38 -16.84
C SER A 123 0.37 -0.15 -16.32
N THR A 124 0.86 1.07 -16.38
CA THR A 124 2.19 1.48 -15.88
C THR A 124 2.19 1.87 -14.40
N ILE A 125 1.02 1.91 -13.77
CA ILE A 125 0.87 2.30 -12.37
C ILE A 125 0.97 1.06 -11.48
N THR A 126 2.03 1.00 -10.69
CA THR A 126 2.20 -0.04 -9.67
C THR A 126 2.04 0.58 -8.28
N SER A 127 1.16 0.02 -7.49
CA SER A 127 1.06 0.27 -6.06
C SER A 127 1.68 -0.91 -5.33
N THR A 128 2.66 -0.66 -4.48
CA THR A 128 3.47 -1.72 -3.86
C THR A 128 2.80 -2.29 -2.62
N GLY A 129 2.87 -3.60 -2.44
CA GLY A 129 2.36 -4.27 -1.26
C GLY A 129 2.96 -3.73 0.03
N GLY A 130 2.16 -3.71 1.11
CA GLY A 130 2.58 -3.25 2.44
C GLY A 130 3.66 -4.14 3.04
N GLY A 131 4.56 -3.55 3.79
CA GLY A 131 5.62 -4.24 4.51
C GLY A 131 5.08 -5.14 5.62
N PHE A 132 5.75 -6.22 5.91
CA PHE A 132 5.38 -7.10 7.03
C PHE A 132 5.77 -6.50 8.38
N GLY A 133 5.04 -6.80 9.43
CA GLY A 133 5.42 -6.49 10.81
C GLY A 133 6.58 -7.36 11.29
N GLY A 134 7.49 -6.80 12.07
CA GLY A 134 8.55 -7.55 12.74
C GLY A 134 7.99 -8.59 13.69
N GLY A 135 8.62 -9.76 13.77
CA GLY A 135 8.22 -10.83 14.69
C GLY A 135 9.00 -10.75 16.01
N GLN A 136 8.31 -10.94 17.11
CA GLN A 136 8.98 -11.14 18.39
C GLN A 136 9.35 -12.62 18.53
N GLY A 137 10.65 -12.90 18.55
CA GLY A 137 11.12 -14.19 19.05
C GLY A 137 10.94 -14.31 20.57
N VAL A 138 10.94 -15.55 21.09
CA VAL A 138 11.09 -15.80 22.52
C VAL A 138 12.15 -14.88 23.13
N PRO A 139 11.99 -14.45 24.39
CA PRO A 139 12.99 -13.66 25.08
C PRO A 139 14.31 -14.38 25.04
N SER A 140 15.12 -14.13 24.08
CA SER A 140 16.41 -14.77 23.87
C SER A 140 17.36 -13.78 23.24
N PRO A 141 18.57 -13.67 23.79
CA PRO A 141 19.65 -12.97 23.11
C PRO A 141 20.04 -13.64 21.78
N THR A 142 19.41 -14.75 21.41
CA THR A 142 19.71 -15.55 20.21
C THR A 142 18.80 -15.26 19.00
N ALA A 143 17.72 -14.47 19.15
CA ALA A 143 16.91 -14.07 17.98
C ALA A 143 17.68 -13.06 17.14
N PRO A 144 17.92 -13.35 15.85
CA PRO A 144 18.63 -12.41 15.00
C PRO A 144 17.84 -11.09 14.89
N PRO A 145 18.51 -9.93 14.99
CA PRO A 145 17.87 -8.62 14.88
C PRO A 145 16.99 -8.46 13.62
N SER A 146 17.33 -9.17 12.55
CA SER A 146 16.62 -9.16 11.28
C SER A 146 15.16 -9.66 11.35
N CYS A 147 14.81 -10.47 12.35
CA CYS A 147 13.44 -10.94 12.52
C CYS A 147 12.52 -9.90 13.16
N ARG A 148 13.08 -8.90 13.84
CA ARG A 148 12.34 -7.89 14.60
C ARG A 148 12.06 -6.64 13.77
N THR A 149 12.84 -6.39 12.76
CA THR A 149 12.70 -5.22 11.89
C THR A 149 11.45 -5.36 11.03
N GLY A 150 10.70 -4.29 10.92
CA GLY A 150 9.58 -4.20 9.98
C GLY A 150 10.04 -4.30 8.52
N GLY A 151 9.22 -4.91 7.68
CA GLY A 151 9.48 -5.04 6.24
C GLY A 151 9.20 -3.75 5.48
N THR A 152 9.91 -3.57 4.37
CA THR A 152 9.69 -2.43 3.46
C THR A 152 8.49 -2.66 2.54
N GLY A 153 7.81 -1.60 2.12
CA GLY A 153 6.66 -1.72 1.24
C GLY A 153 6.09 -0.40 0.76
N GLY A 154 4.85 -0.42 0.30
CA GLY A 154 4.06 0.78 0.04
C GLY A 154 4.06 1.66 1.28
N SER A 155 3.51 1.16 2.40
CA SER A 155 3.92 1.59 3.73
C SER A 155 4.77 0.51 4.38
N GLY A 156 5.72 0.90 5.22
CA GLY A 156 6.56 -0.01 5.97
C GLY A 156 5.80 -0.66 7.13
N GLY A 157 6.18 -1.88 7.51
CA GLY A 157 5.67 -2.52 8.72
C GLY A 157 6.36 -2.02 9.98
N GLY A 158 5.72 -2.14 11.12
CA GLY A 158 6.27 -1.76 12.43
C GLY A 158 7.38 -2.69 12.88
N GLY A 159 8.35 -2.15 13.63
CA GLY A 159 9.35 -2.95 14.35
C GLY A 159 8.72 -3.69 15.53
N ALA A 160 9.29 -4.84 15.88
CA ALA A 160 8.88 -5.63 17.04
C ALA A 160 9.89 -5.48 18.16
N HIS A 161 9.43 -5.43 19.41
CA HIS A 161 10.20 -5.52 20.65
C HIS A 161 11.62 -4.88 20.66
N SER A 162 11.90 -4.09 21.68
CA SER A 162 13.25 -3.58 22.02
C SER A 162 14.03 -2.95 20.87
N THR A 163 13.75 -1.70 20.54
CA THR A 163 14.55 -0.89 19.59
C THR A 163 14.61 -1.40 18.13
N ALA A 164 13.68 -2.24 17.71
CA ALA A 164 13.64 -2.66 16.32
C ALA A 164 13.13 -1.54 15.42
N ALA A 165 13.76 -1.35 14.30
CA ALA A 165 13.36 -0.35 13.31
C ALA A 165 12.08 -0.78 12.58
N GLY A 166 11.21 0.19 12.32
CA GLY A 166 10.16 0.02 11.32
C GLY A 166 10.73 -0.07 9.91
N GLY A 167 9.97 -0.68 9.02
CA GLY A 167 10.32 -0.78 7.62
C GLY A 167 10.18 0.56 6.89
N ALA A 168 10.96 0.75 5.83
CA ALA A 168 10.80 1.90 4.96
C ALA A 168 9.52 1.80 4.14
N GLY A 169 8.75 2.89 4.11
CA GLY A 169 7.64 3.07 3.19
C GLY A 169 8.09 3.63 1.85
N ASN A 170 7.15 3.82 0.94
CA ASN A 170 7.43 4.32 -0.41
C ASN A 170 8.60 3.59 -1.08
N THR A 171 8.59 2.25 -0.99
CA THR A 171 9.68 1.40 -1.50
C THR A 171 9.12 0.39 -2.53
N PRO A 172 9.51 0.46 -3.82
CA PRO A 172 10.43 1.47 -4.39
C PRO A 172 9.86 2.89 -4.34
N PRO A 173 10.73 3.91 -4.35
CA PRO A 173 10.30 5.30 -4.24
C PRO A 173 9.53 5.75 -5.49
N VAL A 174 8.41 6.43 -5.25
CA VAL A 174 7.58 7.07 -6.27
C VAL A 174 7.20 8.48 -5.83
N SER A 175 6.80 9.31 -6.77
CA SER A 175 6.29 10.65 -6.49
C SER A 175 4.91 10.83 -7.13
N PRO A 176 3.89 11.28 -6.36
CA PRO A 176 3.89 11.40 -4.90
C PRO A 176 4.14 10.08 -4.18
N ALA A 177 4.60 10.15 -2.91
CA ALA A 177 4.85 8.95 -2.12
C ALA A 177 3.58 8.09 -2.00
N GLN A 178 3.75 6.77 -2.08
CA GLN A 178 2.63 5.81 -2.01
C GLN A 178 2.35 5.30 -0.60
N GLY A 179 3.14 5.68 0.40
CA GLY A 179 3.00 5.28 1.78
C GLY A 179 4.08 5.87 2.68
N GLN A 180 4.05 5.52 3.95
CA GLN A 180 4.89 6.04 5.01
C GLN A 180 5.75 4.95 5.64
N ASN A 181 6.81 5.35 6.36
CA ASN A 181 7.63 4.42 7.13
C ASN A 181 6.80 3.81 8.27
N GLY A 182 7.09 2.58 8.61
CA GLY A 182 6.59 1.93 9.83
C GLY A 182 7.22 2.52 11.08
N GLY A 183 6.52 2.42 12.20
CA GLY A 183 7.02 2.89 13.49
C GLY A 183 8.16 2.02 14.03
N ASN A 184 9.10 2.65 14.75
CA ASN A 184 10.11 1.93 15.51
C ASN A 184 9.53 1.47 16.85
N SER A 185 9.93 0.29 17.33
CA SER A 185 9.64 -0.09 18.71
C SER A 185 10.50 0.71 19.69
N VAL A 186 9.96 0.96 20.88
CA VAL A 186 10.65 1.70 21.93
C VAL A 186 11.23 0.75 22.98
N PRO A 187 12.36 1.09 23.65
CA PRO A 187 12.92 0.28 24.72
C PRO A 187 12.06 0.38 25.99
N GLY A 188 11.79 -0.72 26.65
CA GLY A 188 11.52 -0.75 28.09
C GLY A 188 10.12 -0.93 28.57
N SER A 189 9.10 -1.26 27.80
CA SER A 189 7.86 -1.75 28.38
C SER A 189 7.83 -3.27 28.48
N VAL A 190 7.69 -3.73 29.71
CA VAL A 190 7.37 -5.12 30.02
C VAL A 190 5.85 -5.29 29.91
N GLY A 191 5.37 -5.55 28.71
CA GLY A 191 3.96 -5.88 28.51
C GLY A 191 3.28 -5.17 27.35
N GLY A 192 3.25 -5.77 26.21
CA GLY A 192 2.24 -5.55 25.18
C GLY A 192 2.22 -4.26 24.35
N ASP A 193 2.86 -3.20 24.78
CA ASP A 193 2.67 -1.86 24.20
C ASP A 193 3.78 -1.41 23.24
N ASP A 194 4.71 -2.28 22.91
CA ASP A 194 5.92 -1.95 22.13
C ASP A 194 5.76 -2.10 20.63
N ALA A 195 4.58 -2.47 20.16
CA ALA A 195 4.32 -2.66 18.73
C ALA A 195 3.95 -1.33 18.09
N ALA A 196 4.77 -0.88 17.15
CA ALA A 196 4.44 0.24 16.28
C ALA A 196 3.83 -0.28 14.97
N GLY A 197 2.70 0.28 14.57
CA GLY A 197 2.00 0.00 13.33
C GLY A 197 2.15 1.15 12.32
#